data_80efbd751c4c5ab60c0e138a9bc438f5
#
_entry.id   80efbd751c4c5ab60c0e138a9bc438f5
#
_cell.length_a   1.000
_cell.length_b   1.000
_cell.length_c   1.000
_cell.angle_alpha   90.00
_cell.angle_beta   90.00
_cell.angle_gamma   90.00
#
_symmetry.space_group_name_H-M   'P 1'
#
loop_
_entity.id
_entity.type
_entity.pdbx_description
1 polymer ?
#
loop_
_entity_poly.entity_id
_entity_poly.type
_entity_poly.pdbx_seq_one_letter_code
_entity_poly.pdbx_strand_id
1 'polypeptide(L)'
;LYGCDTCQQVCPKNRGINTTHEDIILEPEILKPRLVPLLQMSNKEFKNTYGHLAGAWRGKKPIQRNAIIALAHFGEEAAIPELKEVALNDPRPMIRGTAYWAIGQILGDDARTFIYEHFDNEIEEVQVEMRKGLEMRK
;
A
#
# COMPACT_ATOMS: atom_id res chain seq x y z
N LEU A 1 8.74 -1.15 -0.44
CA LEU A 1 7.39 -1.67 -0.69
C LEU A 1 7.31 -3.20 -0.75
N TYR A 2 8.39 -3.88 -0.94
CA TYR A 2 8.44 -5.33 -1.09
C TYR A 2 8.93 -5.99 0.20
N GLY A 3 8.04 -6.41 1.06
CA GLY A 3 8.38 -7.11 2.29
C GLY A 3 8.90 -6.19 3.40
N CYS A 4 9.54 -6.78 4.41
CA CYS A 4 10.13 -6.05 5.52
C CYS A 4 11.64 -6.37 5.63
N ASP A 5 12.39 -5.47 6.23
CA ASP A 5 13.84 -5.56 6.43
C ASP A 5 14.24 -5.83 7.89
N THR A 6 13.28 -6.17 8.74
CA THR A 6 13.51 -6.41 10.19
C THR A 6 14.63 -7.41 10.43
N CYS A 7 14.67 -8.51 9.66
CA CYS A 7 15.74 -9.50 9.80
C CYS A 7 17.13 -8.94 9.46
N GLN A 8 17.22 -7.95 8.59
CA GLN A 8 18.46 -7.26 8.27
C GLN A 8 18.83 -6.25 9.35
N GLN A 9 17.84 -5.49 9.85
CA GLN A 9 18.05 -4.49 10.90
C GLN A 9 18.55 -5.09 12.22
N VAL A 10 18.03 -6.27 12.60
CA VAL A 10 18.42 -6.95 13.83
C VAL A 10 19.68 -7.81 13.68
N CYS A 11 20.16 -8.04 12.46
CA CYS A 11 21.32 -8.90 12.20
C CYS A 11 22.61 -8.30 12.78
N PRO A 12 23.32 -8.99 13.68
CA PRO A 12 24.57 -8.48 14.24
C PRO A 12 25.66 -8.24 13.18
N LYS A 13 25.60 -8.98 12.07
CA LYS A 13 26.56 -8.86 10.96
C LYS A 13 26.34 -7.63 10.11
N ASN A 14 25.13 -7.04 10.14
CA ASN A 14 24.81 -5.82 9.39
C ASN A 14 25.02 -4.52 10.20
N ARG A 15 25.39 -4.63 11.47
CA ARG A 15 25.60 -3.45 12.31
C ARG A 15 26.83 -2.67 11.85
N GLY A 16 26.63 -1.39 11.54
CA GLY A 16 27.72 -0.49 11.14
C GLY A 16 28.27 -0.70 9.73
N ILE A 17 27.63 -1.55 8.92
CA ILE A 17 28.02 -1.73 7.53
C ILE A 17 27.26 -0.70 6.69
N ASN A 18 28.01 0.28 6.17
CA ASN A 18 27.53 1.28 5.20
C ASN A 18 28.30 1.12 3.88
N THR A 19 28.41 -0.12 3.39
CA THR A 19 29.07 -0.38 2.11
C THR A 19 28.06 -0.37 0.99
N THR A 20 28.26 0.52 0.01
CA THR A 20 27.63 0.46 -1.30
C THR A 20 28.60 -0.23 -2.26
N HIS A 21 28.13 -1.22 -3.01
CA HIS A 21 28.88 -1.82 -4.08
C HIS A 21 28.68 -0.95 -5.34
N GLU A 22 29.77 -0.47 -5.95
CA GLU A 22 29.72 0.37 -7.15
C GLU A 22 29.09 -0.36 -8.35
N ASP A 23 29.14 -1.69 -8.36
CA ASP A 23 28.56 -2.52 -9.41
C ASP A 23 27.02 -2.68 -9.29
N ILE A 24 26.40 -2.25 -8.18
CA ILE A 24 24.95 -2.33 -7.98
C ILE A 24 24.33 -0.98 -8.36
N ILE A 25 23.90 -0.88 -9.62
CA ILE A 25 23.16 0.27 -10.10
C ILE A 25 21.70 0.11 -9.67
N LEU A 26 21.25 0.96 -8.74
CA LEU A 26 19.88 0.97 -8.26
C LEU A 26 19.10 2.06 -9.03
N GLU A 27 18.04 1.64 -9.71
CA GLU A 27 17.14 2.57 -10.39
C GLU A 27 16.34 3.38 -9.34
N PRO A 28 16.42 4.72 -9.33
CA PRO A 28 15.79 5.55 -8.30
C PRO A 28 14.28 5.32 -8.16
N GLU A 29 13.58 5.07 -9.27
CA GLU A 29 12.14 4.83 -9.28
C GLU A 29 11.74 3.48 -8.67
N ILE A 30 12.63 2.49 -8.70
CA ILE A 30 12.43 1.20 -8.04
C ILE A 30 12.70 1.32 -6.54
N LEU A 31 13.71 2.12 -6.16
CA LEU A 31 14.05 2.36 -4.75
C LEU A 31 13.00 3.20 -4.03
N LYS A 32 12.50 4.25 -4.71
CA LYS A 32 11.52 5.21 -4.16
C LYS A 32 10.37 5.40 -5.14
N PRO A 33 9.54 4.37 -5.34
CA PRO A 33 8.43 4.48 -6.28
C PRO A 33 7.41 5.50 -5.81
N ARG A 34 6.79 6.21 -6.76
CA ARG A 34 5.60 7.01 -6.49
C ARG A 34 4.45 6.09 -6.10
N LEU A 35 3.79 6.36 -4.98
CA LEU A 35 2.78 5.45 -4.41
C LEU A 35 1.46 5.48 -5.18
N VAL A 36 0.96 6.67 -5.50
CA VAL A 36 -0.35 6.83 -6.17
C VAL A 36 -0.43 6.10 -7.52
N PRO A 37 0.56 6.18 -8.43
CA PRO A 37 0.51 5.41 -9.69
C PRO A 37 0.44 3.89 -9.50
N LEU A 38 0.91 3.37 -8.36
CA LEU A 38 0.84 1.93 -8.07
C LEU A 38 -0.58 1.45 -7.81
N LEU A 39 -1.49 2.33 -7.38
CA LEU A 39 -2.87 1.98 -7.03
C LEU A 39 -3.64 1.46 -8.25
N GLN A 40 -3.42 2.05 -9.42
CA GLN A 40 -4.12 1.74 -10.66
C GLN A 40 -3.27 0.99 -11.69
N MET A 41 -2.05 0.63 -11.33
CA MET A 41 -1.11 -0.06 -12.23
C MET A 41 -1.70 -1.34 -12.83
N SER A 42 -1.66 -1.45 -14.14
CA SER A 42 -2.08 -2.67 -14.85
C SER A 42 -1.08 -3.83 -14.66
N ASN A 43 -1.50 -5.07 -14.97
CA ASN A 43 -0.60 -6.22 -14.93
C ASN A 43 0.55 -6.10 -15.95
N LYS A 44 0.30 -5.46 -17.09
CA LYS A 44 1.31 -5.22 -18.12
C LYS A 44 2.37 -4.24 -17.64
N GLU A 45 1.96 -3.12 -17.08
CA GLU A 45 2.87 -2.12 -16.50
C GLU A 45 3.68 -2.72 -15.36
N PHE A 46 3.04 -3.46 -14.44
CA PHE A 46 3.73 -4.16 -13.37
C PHE A 46 4.82 -5.09 -13.92
N LYS A 47 4.50 -5.91 -14.91
CA LYS A 47 5.47 -6.84 -15.51
C LYS A 47 6.64 -6.11 -16.17
N ASN A 48 6.38 -5.00 -16.85
CA ASN A 48 7.41 -4.21 -17.52
C ASN A 48 8.33 -3.50 -16.52
N THR A 49 7.77 -2.93 -15.45
CA THR A 49 8.53 -2.12 -14.48
C THR A 49 9.19 -2.96 -13.39
N TYR A 50 8.46 -3.94 -12.85
CA TYR A 50 8.88 -4.72 -11.68
C TYR A 50 9.13 -6.20 -11.97
N GLY A 51 8.86 -6.68 -13.20
CA GLY A 51 8.91 -8.09 -13.54
C GLY A 51 10.27 -8.76 -13.38
N HIS A 52 11.36 -7.97 -13.42
CA HIS A 52 12.73 -8.45 -13.22
C HIS A 52 13.13 -8.59 -11.74
N LEU A 53 12.32 -8.06 -10.81
CA LEU A 53 12.61 -8.15 -9.38
C LEU A 53 12.33 -9.54 -8.84
N ALA A 54 13.14 -9.99 -7.87
CA ALA A 54 13.03 -11.31 -7.26
C ALA A 54 11.66 -11.60 -6.66
N GLY A 55 10.92 -10.59 -6.21
CA GLY A 55 9.57 -10.75 -5.66
C GLY A 55 8.43 -10.70 -6.69
N ALA A 56 8.70 -10.43 -7.96
CA ALA A 56 7.68 -10.18 -8.99
C ALA A 56 6.75 -11.38 -9.24
N TRP A 57 7.18 -12.60 -8.94
CA TRP A 57 6.34 -13.81 -9.04
C TRP A 57 5.05 -13.74 -8.20
N ARG A 58 5.03 -12.90 -7.15
CA ARG A 58 3.84 -12.67 -6.30
C ARG A 58 2.78 -11.80 -6.98
N GLY A 59 3.12 -11.20 -8.12
CA GLY A 59 2.26 -10.25 -8.83
C GLY A 59 2.19 -8.87 -8.17
N LYS A 60 1.34 -8.00 -8.73
CA LYS A 60 1.22 -6.59 -8.29
C LYS A 60 0.49 -6.39 -6.95
N LYS A 61 -0.35 -7.34 -6.52
CA LYS A 61 -1.21 -7.20 -5.33
C LYS A 61 -0.46 -6.79 -4.05
N PRO A 62 0.69 -7.43 -3.69
CA PRO A 62 1.45 -7.01 -2.51
C PRO A 62 1.96 -5.58 -2.59
N ILE A 63 2.47 -5.16 -3.75
CA ILE A 63 2.97 -3.78 -3.95
C ILE A 63 1.84 -2.77 -3.83
N GLN A 64 0.69 -3.02 -4.45
CA GLN A 64 -0.48 -2.14 -4.35
C GLN A 64 -0.96 -2.01 -2.91
N ARG A 65 -1.11 -3.13 -2.19
CA ARG A 65 -1.51 -3.11 -0.79
C ARG A 65 -0.52 -2.31 0.07
N ASN A 66 0.76 -2.54 -0.12
CA ASN A 66 1.80 -1.84 0.65
C ASN A 66 1.87 -0.35 0.29
N ALA A 67 1.57 0.04 -0.97
CA ALA A 67 1.45 1.43 -1.35
C ALA A 67 0.28 2.13 -0.63
N ILE A 68 -0.89 1.48 -0.53
CA ILE A 68 -2.06 1.98 0.21
C ILE A 68 -1.69 2.18 1.70
N ILE A 69 -1.04 1.18 2.32
CA ILE A 69 -0.61 1.27 3.73
C ILE A 69 0.40 2.40 3.93
N ALA A 70 1.34 2.58 3.00
CA ALA A 70 2.32 3.66 3.07
C ALA A 70 1.66 5.04 2.95
N LEU A 71 0.68 5.21 2.04
CA LEU A 71 -0.10 6.45 1.92
C LEU A 71 -0.81 6.79 3.24
N ALA A 72 -1.42 5.80 3.89
CA ALA A 72 -2.03 5.97 5.21
C ALA A 72 -0.99 6.34 6.29
N HIS A 73 0.19 5.72 6.25
CA HIS A 73 1.27 6.01 7.20
C HIS A 73 1.77 7.46 7.07
N PHE A 74 1.88 7.97 5.85
CA PHE A 74 2.31 9.34 5.58
C PHE A 74 1.19 10.38 5.74
N GLY A 75 -0.07 9.95 5.89
CA GLY A 75 -1.20 10.87 5.97
C GLY A 75 -1.43 11.63 4.64
N GLU A 76 -1.23 10.97 3.50
CA GLU A 76 -1.26 11.63 2.18
C GLU A 76 -2.70 11.91 1.74
N GLU A 77 -3.24 13.06 2.14
CA GLU A 77 -4.60 13.48 1.80
C GLU A 77 -4.81 13.67 0.30
N ALA A 78 -3.77 14.05 -0.45
CA ALA A 78 -3.85 14.22 -1.88
C ALA A 78 -4.16 12.90 -2.62
N ALA A 79 -3.95 11.74 -1.98
CA ALA A 79 -4.26 10.42 -2.53
C ALA A 79 -5.72 9.97 -2.28
N ILE A 80 -6.51 10.73 -1.55
CA ILE A 80 -7.90 10.34 -1.19
C ILE A 80 -8.77 10.07 -2.42
N PRO A 81 -8.76 10.86 -3.50
CA PRO A 81 -9.55 10.55 -4.69
C PRO A 81 -9.25 9.17 -5.27
N GLU A 82 -7.98 8.82 -5.41
CA GLU A 82 -7.53 7.53 -5.95
C GLU A 82 -7.82 6.39 -4.98
N LEU A 83 -7.67 6.61 -3.67
CA LEU A 83 -8.04 5.62 -2.65
C LEU A 83 -9.53 5.33 -2.67
N LYS A 84 -10.39 6.33 -2.86
CA LYS A 84 -11.84 6.15 -3.02
C LYS A 84 -12.16 5.35 -4.28
N GLU A 85 -11.51 5.64 -5.39
CA GLU A 85 -11.67 4.87 -6.63
C GLU A 85 -11.32 3.40 -6.43
N VAL A 86 -10.19 3.11 -5.76
CA VAL A 86 -9.79 1.74 -5.41
C VAL A 86 -10.79 1.08 -4.45
N ALA A 87 -11.26 1.80 -3.44
CA ALA A 87 -12.22 1.28 -2.46
C ALA A 87 -13.55 0.88 -3.09
N LEU A 88 -13.99 1.61 -4.11
CA LEU A 88 -15.27 1.36 -4.78
C LEU A 88 -15.17 0.32 -5.90
N ASN A 89 -14.09 0.31 -6.66
CA ASN A 89 -14.04 -0.37 -7.95
C ASN A 89 -13.03 -1.50 -8.07
N ASP A 90 -12.10 -1.69 -7.11
CA ASP A 90 -11.14 -2.80 -7.22
C ASP A 90 -11.87 -4.15 -7.05
N PRO A 91 -11.68 -5.12 -7.96
CA PRO A 91 -12.37 -6.41 -7.90
C PRO A 91 -11.97 -7.28 -6.70
N ARG A 92 -10.87 -6.93 -6.02
CA ARG A 92 -10.31 -7.76 -4.94
C ARG A 92 -10.69 -7.20 -3.57
N PRO A 93 -11.48 -7.94 -2.78
CA PRO A 93 -11.96 -7.47 -1.46
C PRO A 93 -10.84 -6.99 -0.54
N MET A 94 -9.72 -7.71 -0.47
CA MET A 94 -8.59 -7.30 0.37
C MET A 94 -8.02 -5.93 -0.02
N ILE A 95 -7.98 -5.58 -1.30
CA ILE A 95 -7.49 -4.27 -1.75
C ILE A 95 -8.52 -3.20 -1.41
N ARG A 96 -9.83 -3.43 -1.67
CA ARG A 96 -10.90 -2.50 -1.27
C ARG A 96 -10.88 -2.24 0.23
N GLY A 97 -10.84 -3.31 1.06
CA GLY A 97 -10.78 -3.18 2.51
C GLY A 97 -9.56 -2.38 2.99
N THR A 98 -8.38 -2.63 2.40
CA THR A 98 -7.17 -1.87 2.74
C THR A 98 -7.33 -0.38 2.36
N ALA A 99 -8.02 -0.07 1.24
CA ALA A 99 -8.27 1.30 0.82
C ALA A 99 -9.26 2.02 1.75
N TYR A 100 -10.37 1.38 2.15
CA TYR A 100 -11.28 1.92 3.17
C TYR A 100 -10.58 2.18 4.51
N TRP A 101 -9.77 1.21 4.97
CA TRP A 101 -8.95 1.38 6.17
C TRP A 101 -8.04 2.59 6.05
N ALA A 102 -7.34 2.75 4.92
CA ALA A 102 -6.42 3.86 4.69
C ALA A 102 -7.13 5.21 4.69
N ILE A 103 -8.31 5.32 4.03
CA ILE A 103 -9.14 6.53 4.04
C ILE A 103 -9.50 6.91 5.48
N GLY A 104 -9.92 5.93 6.30
CA GLY A 104 -10.23 6.17 7.71
C GLY A 104 -9.01 6.64 8.51
N GLN A 105 -7.83 6.06 8.26
CA GLN A 105 -6.59 6.45 8.95
C GLN A 105 -6.09 7.85 8.54
N ILE A 106 -6.34 8.28 7.31
CA ILE A 106 -5.92 9.60 6.81
C ILE A 106 -6.89 10.69 7.28
N LEU A 107 -8.20 10.48 7.09
CA LEU A 107 -9.24 11.49 7.32
C LEU A 107 -9.85 11.45 8.73
N GLY A 108 -9.66 10.36 9.47
CA GLY A 108 -10.27 10.21 10.80
C GLY A 108 -11.80 10.29 10.74
N ASP A 109 -12.39 11.20 11.55
CA ASP A 109 -13.84 11.36 11.62
C ASP A 109 -14.47 11.82 10.30
N ASP A 110 -13.74 12.56 9.46
CA ASP A 110 -14.24 13.03 8.17
C ASP A 110 -14.46 11.88 7.15
N ALA A 111 -13.85 10.72 7.40
CA ALA A 111 -14.09 9.52 6.60
C ALA A 111 -15.44 8.85 6.90
N ARG A 112 -16.07 9.12 8.04
CA ARG A 112 -17.24 8.37 8.54
C ARG A 112 -18.39 8.34 7.54
N THR A 113 -18.77 9.49 7.01
CA THR A 113 -19.88 9.58 6.06
C THR A 113 -19.63 8.67 4.86
N PHE A 114 -18.47 8.79 4.22
CA PHE A 114 -18.12 7.98 3.07
C PHE A 114 -18.10 6.48 3.40
N ILE A 115 -17.52 6.10 4.53
CA ILE A 115 -17.41 4.68 4.92
C ILE A 115 -18.79 4.09 5.22
N TYR A 116 -19.66 4.80 5.97
CA TYR A 116 -20.98 4.30 6.32
C TYR A 116 -21.94 4.23 5.12
N GLU A 117 -21.85 5.15 4.16
CA GLU A 117 -22.64 5.10 2.92
C GLU A 117 -22.42 3.82 2.12
N HIS A 118 -21.23 3.23 2.22
CA HIS A 118 -20.85 2.05 1.44
C HIS A 118 -20.80 0.76 2.27
N PHE A 119 -20.99 0.86 3.59
CA PHE A 119 -20.76 -0.25 4.52
C PHE A 119 -21.65 -1.47 4.23
N ASP A 120 -22.94 -1.26 4.03
CA ASP A 120 -23.90 -2.36 3.82
C ASP A 120 -23.79 -3.01 2.44
N ASN A 121 -23.10 -2.36 1.50
CA ASN A 121 -22.85 -2.86 0.16
C ASN A 121 -21.61 -3.76 0.08
N GLU A 122 -20.84 -3.84 1.17
CA GLU A 122 -19.59 -4.60 1.19
C GLU A 122 -19.71 -5.92 1.94
N ILE A 123 -18.87 -6.86 1.55
CA ILE A 123 -18.76 -8.16 2.23
C ILE A 123 -18.11 -8.01 3.61
N GLU A 124 -18.35 -8.96 4.51
CA GLU A 124 -17.87 -8.91 5.88
C GLU A 124 -16.36 -8.67 6.03
N GLU A 125 -15.54 -9.31 5.16
CA GLU A 125 -14.08 -9.10 5.15
C GLU A 125 -13.70 -7.62 4.97
N VAL A 126 -14.40 -6.90 4.08
CA VAL A 126 -14.18 -5.48 3.83
C VAL A 126 -14.73 -4.63 4.98
N GLN A 127 -15.93 -4.96 5.48
CA GLN A 127 -16.55 -4.27 6.63
C GLN A 127 -15.66 -4.28 7.87
N VAL A 128 -14.94 -5.39 8.12
CA VAL A 128 -13.97 -5.46 9.22
C VAL A 128 -12.86 -4.42 9.06
N GLU A 129 -12.31 -4.27 7.86
CA GLU A 129 -11.27 -3.26 7.61
C GLU A 129 -11.83 -1.83 7.65
N MET A 130 -13.08 -1.61 7.22
CA MET A 130 -13.78 -0.32 7.35
C MET A 130 -13.90 0.09 8.83
N ARG A 131 -14.30 -0.82 9.71
CA ARG A 131 -14.37 -0.56 11.16
C ARG A 131 -13.00 -0.20 11.75
N LYS A 132 -11.96 -0.99 11.42
CA LYS A 132 -10.59 -0.71 11.86
C LYS A 132 -10.07 0.64 11.38
N GLY A 133 -10.48 1.07 10.19
CA GLY A 133 -10.13 2.37 9.65
C GLY A 133 -10.67 3.53 10.48
N LEU A 134 -11.85 3.35 11.09
CA LEU A 134 -12.50 4.34 11.95
C LEU A 134 -12.04 4.29 13.42
N GLU A 135 -11.27 3.28 13.80
CA GLU A 135 -10.62 3.23 15.11
C GLU A 135 -9.49 4.25 15.15
N MET A 136 -9.60 5.25 16.05
CA MET A 136 -8.57 6.29 16.20
C MET A 136 -7.21 5.67 16.54
N ARG A 137 -6.17 6.10 15.86
CA ARG A 137 -4.80 5.84 16.33
C ARG A 137 -4.64 6.44 17.72
N LYS A 138 -4.42 5.58 18.70
CA LYS A 138 -3.96 6.00 20.03
C LYS A 138 -2.49 6.40 19.97
#